data_f6acef47347ce7bd8ffa028084867632
#
_entry.id   f6acef47347ce7bd8ffa028084867632
#
_cell.length_a   1.000
_cell.length_b   1.000
_cell.length_c   1.000
_cell.angle_alpha   90.00
_cell.angle_beta   90.00
_cell.angle_gamma   90.00
#
_symmetry.space_group_name_H-M   'P 1'
#
loop_
_entity.id
_entity.type
_entity.pdbx_description
1 polymer ?
#
loop_
_entity_poly.entity_id
_entity_poly.type
_entity_poly.pdbx_seq_one_letter_code
_entity_poly.pdbx_strand_id
1 'polypeptide(L)'
;MPILASSFVQVNPNFTDPGLLLPYTQASGAFEVLAGGQPLVKLSNGDLYVYIKTINLRTRVAAGQAAYNQLPSCDIELEQISTPTYLCRVRSEYDHHDTAAAGRWGVAITQAYTLAMRQGQFQMARTGLLYGFNPANGEGLLNANGATSVNLPADSSGDTTVVTYDNGQMAFFLLSQISAIKSRTNQLGIGKKFVILMPQRIGVAFEYNVVQLVQFQRVGAGSASTAGLVKHVLEDNDDEIFWVYDDTLIGQGAGGNDAVIITMPEVTKPQGMEWNTNEFAKLAPGIDACNLMYCDMAAPREITAPLAGGATDTLSEWRISSGWPIRPEALTIVSMQYQ
;
A
#
# COMPACT_ATOMS: atom_id res chain seq x y z
N MET A 1 9.42 1.96 -33.43
CA MET A 1 8.14 1.94 -34.17
C MET A 1 7.16 1.12 -33.34
N PRO A 2 6.06 1.66 -32.84
CA PRO A 2 5.06 0.83 -32.23
C PRO A 2 4.40 0.02 -33.33
N ILE A 3 4.44 -1.28 -33.22
CA ILE A 3 3.64 -2.18 -34.04
C ILE A 3 2.20 -1.98 -33.60
N LEU A 4 1.45 -1.24 -34.35
CA LEU A 4 -0.01 -1.24 -34.26
C LEU A 4 -0.46 -2.66 -34.59
N ALA A 5 -0.72 -3.45 -33.57
CA ALA A 5 -1.44 -4.69 -33.76
C ALA A 5 -2.82 -4.30 -34.28
N SER A 6 -3.01 -4.46 -35.58
CA SER A 6 -4.35 -4.37 -36.16
C SER A 6 -5.18 -5.45 -35.49
N SER A 7 -6.16 -5.05 -34.74
CA SER A 7 -7.15 -5.93 -34.11
C SER A 7 -8.09 -6.47 -35.21
N PHE A 8 -7.58 -7.34 -36.07
CA PHE A 8 -8.43 -8.15 -36.89
C PHE A 8 -9.02 -9.25 -36.03
N VAL A 9 -10.30 -9.12 -35.68
CA VAL A 9 -11.06 -10.23 -35.13
C VAL A 9 -11.28 -11.20 -36.33
N GLN A 10 -10.43 -12.22 -36.39
CA GLN A 10 -10.53 -13.25 -37.40
C GLN A 10 -11.73 -14.14 -37.06
N VAL A 11 -12.86 -13.96 -37.73
CA VAL A 11 -14.06 -14.77 -37.57
C VAL A 11 -13.81 -16.14 -38.19
N ASN A 12 -13.59 -17.16 -37.38
CA ASN A 12 -13.62 -18.52 -37.84
C ASN A 12 -15.10 -18.98 -37.90
N PRO A 13 -15.60 -19.50 -39.02
CA PRO A 13 -17.00 -19.88 -39.19
C PRO A 13 -17.43 -21.10 -38.36
N ASN A 14 -16.52 -21.69 -37.58
CA ASN A 14 -16.81 -22.79 -36.71
C ASN A 14 -17.48 -22.30 -35.39
N PHE A 15 -18.13 -23.20 -34.68
CA PHE A 15 -18.83 -22.95 -33.42
C PHE A 15 -18.00 -22.04 -32.49
N THR A 16 -18.58 -20.92 -32.12
CA THR A 16 -17.98 -19.98 -31.18
C THR A 16 -18.68 -20.15 -29.85
N ASP A 17 -17.91 -20.51 -28.82
CA ASP A 17 -18.41 -20.51 -27.45
C ASP A 17 -18.77 -19.06 -27.08
N PRO A 18 -19.99 -18.78 -26.60
CA PRO A 18 -20.36 -17.44 -26.14
C PRO A 18 -19.62 -17.00 -24.86
N GLY A 19 -18.87 -17.92 -24.22
CA GLY A 19 -18.03 -17.59 -23.07
C GLY A 19 -16.82 -16.74 -23.47
N LEU A 20 -16.73 -15.51 -22.96
CA LEU A 20 -15.59 -14.64 -23.17
C LEU A 20 -14.52 -14.99 -22.13
N LEU A 21 -13.37 -15.50 -22.57
CA LEU A 21 -12.23 -15.69 -21.72
C LEU A 21 -11.56 -14.32 -21.48
N LEU A 22 -11.76 -13.78 -20.29
CA LEU A 22 -11.04 -12.59 -19.86
C LEU A 22 -9.64 -12.97 -19.37
N PRO A 23 -8.58 -12.29 -19.81
CA PRO A 23 -7.25 -12.53 -19.26
C PRO A 23 -7.25 -12.17 -17.77
N TYR A 24 -6.66 -13.03 -16.95
CA TYR A 24 -6.46 -12.72 -15.54
C TYR A 24 -5.50 -11.54 -15.42
N THR A 25 -5.97 -10.49 -14.76
CA THR A 25 -5.11 -9.40 -14.33
C THR A 25 -4.80 -9.56 -12.87
N GLN A 26 -3.57 -9.30 -12.50
CA GLN A 26 -3.13 -9.38 -11.11
C GLN A 26 -3.91 -8.34 -10.30
N ALA A 27 -4.89 -8.81 -9.52
CA ALA A 27 -5.56 -7.99 -8.53
C ALA A 27 -4.61 -7.87 -7.32
N SER A 28 -4.35 -6.66 -6.87
CA SER A 28 -3.63 -6.41 -5.63
C SER A 28 -4.60 -5.87 -4.60
N GLY A 29 -4.77 -6.60 -3.51
CA GLY A 29 -5.48 -6.10 -2.33
C GLY A 29 -4.71 -5.02 -1.57
N ALA A 30 -3.45 -4.79 -1.92
CA ALA A 30 -2.56 -3.85 -1.25
C ALA A 30 -3.12 -2.42 -1.25
N PHE A 31 -3.70 -1.99 -2.36
CA PHE A 31 -4.26 -0.66 -2.48
C PHE A 31 -5.39 -0.42 -1.47
N GLU A 32 -6.35 -1.34 -1.40
CA GLU A 32 -7.49 -1.24 -0.50
C GLU A 32 -7.08 -1.37 0.96
N VAL A 33 -6.19 -2.30 1.27
CA VAL A 33 -5.75 -2.56 2.65
C VAL A 33 -4.88 -1.43 3.17
N LEU A 34 -3.90 -0.97 2.38
CA LEU A 34 -2.95 0.07 2.81
C LEU A 34 -3.58 1.46 2.88
N ALA A 35 -4.45 1.78 1.95
CA ALA A 35 -5.10 3.08 1.90
C ALA A 35 -6.51 3.10 2.54
N GLY A 36 -6.94 1.99 3.10
CA GLY A 36 -8.29 1.85 3.67
C GLY A 36 -9.41 1.93 2.61
N GLY A 37 -9.08 1.76 1.32
CA GLY A 37 -10.02 1.82 0.19
C GLY A 37 -10.63 3.19 -0.08
N GLN A 38 -10.21 4.23 0.65
CA GLN A 38 -10.78 5.57 0.54
C GLN A 38 -9.68 6.63 0.35
N PRO A 39 -9.82 7.52 -0.63
CA PRO A 39 -8.89 8.65 -0.76
C PRO A 39 -9.09 9.64 0.38
N LEU A 40 -7.99 10.25 0.85
CA LEU A 40 -8.05 11.28 1.88
C LEU A 40 -8.87 12.49 1.42
N VAL A 41 -8.64 12.93 0.18
CA VAL A 41 -9.33 14.04 -0.44
C VAL A 41 -9.73 13.66 -1.86
N LYS A 42 -10.94 14.01 -2.24
CA LYS A 42 -11.40 13.86 -3.62
C LYS A 42 -10.89 15.05 -4.44
N LEU A 43 -10.06 14.74 -5.43
CA LEU A 43 -9.43 15.74 -6.28
C LEU A 43 -10.36 16.23 -7.38
N SER A 44 -10.20 17.48 -7.77
CA SER A 44 -10.70 18.02 -9.02
C SER A 44 -9.64 17.93 -10.12
N ASN A 45 -10.02 18.12 -11.37
CA ASN A 45 -9.07 18.04 -12.49
C ASN A 45 -8.00 19.15 -12.46
N GLY A 46 -8.23 20.23 -11.69
CA GLY A 46 -7.32 21.37 -11.56
C GLY A 46 -6.35 21.31 -10.39
N ASP A 47 -6.51 20.34 -9.48
CA ASP A 47 -5.72 20.28 -8.24
C ASP A 47 -4.32 19.72 -8.50
N LEU A 48 -3.30 20.58 -8.55
CA LEU A 48 -1.92 20.20 -8.83
C LEU A 48 -1.18 19.67 -7.61
N TYR A 49 -1.56 20.14 -6.42
CA TYR A 49 -0.93 19.76 -5.15
C TYR A 49 -1.99 19.53 -4.07
N VAL A 50 -1.70 18.61 -3.17
CA VAL A 50 -2.44 18.41 -1.92
C VAL A 50 -1.57 18.89 -0.77
N TYR A 51 -2.14 19.70 0.12
CA TYR A 51 -1.45 20.23 1.28
C TYR A 51 -2.03 19.66 2.56
N ILE A 52 -1.17 19.11 3.41
CA ILE A 52 -1.53 18.61 4.73
C ILE A 52 -0.80 19.47 5.77
N LYS A 53 -1.54 19.94 6.77
CA LYS A 53 -0.98 20.69 7.88
C LYS A 53 -0.67 19.73 9.02
N THR A 54 0.55 19.78 9.53
CA THR A 54 0.97 19.07 10.73
C THR A 54 1.27 20.04 11.85
N ILE A 55 0.96 19.65 13.08
CA ILE A 55 1.19 20.45 14.27
C ILE A 55 2.16 19.66 15.16
N ASN A 56 3.33 20.21 15.38
CA ASN A 56 4.29 19.67 16.33
C ASN A 56 4.19 20.45 17.64
N LEU A 57 3.80 19.78 18.71
CA LEU A 57 3.73 20.36 20.04
C LEU A 57 5.00 20.01 20.80
N ARG A 58 5.80 21.00 21.12
CA ARG A 58 6.96 20.82 22.01
C ARG A 58 6.61 21.32 23.40
N THR A 59 6.39 20.40 24.30
CA THR A 59 6.08 20.71 25.70
C THR A 59 7.28 20.42 26.56
N ARG A 60 7.69 21.39 27.36
CA ARG A 60 8.69 21.24 28.41
C ARG A 60 8.08 21.67 29.72
N VAL A 61 8.14 20.81 30.71
CA VAL A 61 7.64 21.11 32.06
C VAL A 61 8.80 20.96 33.03
N ALA A 62 9.02 21.95 33.88
CA ALA A 62 9.96 21.87 34.98
C ALA A 62 9.21 21.69 36.29
N ALA A 63 9.62 20.74 37.11
CA ALA A 63 9.16 20.60 38.49
C ALA A 63 10.04 21.46 39.40
N GLY A 64 9.43 22.29 40.24
CA GLY A 64 10.11 23.09 41.24
C GLY A 64 9.68 24.57 41.26
N GLN A 65 10.20 25.32 42.22
CA GLN A 65 9.98 26.76 42.36
C GLN A 65 10.99 27.56 41.54
N ALA A 66 10.92 27.44 40.22
CA ALA A 66 11.76 28.23 39.34
C ALA A 66 11.25 29.69 39.20
N ALA A 67 12.15 30.66 39.11
CA ALA A 67 11.76 32.02 38.80
C ALA A 67 11.08 32.09 37.43
N TYR A 68 10.13 33.01 37.26
CA TYR A 68 9.30 33.11 36.06
C TYR A 68 10.09 33.12 34.73
N ASN A 69 11.22 33.81 34.73
CA ASN A 69 12.13 33.89 33.58
C ASN A 69 12.96 32.62 33.29
N GLN A 70 12.88 31.61 34.18
CA GLN A 70 13.57 30.31 34.07
C GLN A 70 12.58 29.17 33.76
N LEU A 71 11.28 29.49 33.63
CA LEU A 71 10.27 28.50 33.25
C LEU A 71 10.45 28.08 31.79
N PRO A 72 10.37 26.77 31.50
CA PRO A 72 10.40 26.32 30.12
C PRO A 72 9.12 26.77 29.38
N SER A 73 9.28 27.15 28.11
CA SER A 73 8.18 27.52 27.24
C SER A 73 7.64 26.31 26.49
N CYS A 74 6.34 26.33 26.19
CA CYS A 74 5.71 25.44 25.22
C CYS A 74 5.71 26.10 23.88
N ASP A 75 6.23 25.40 22.86
CA ASP A 75 6.25 25.90 21.49
C ASP A 75 5.32 25.07 20.60
N ILE A 76 4.65 25.76 19.68
CA ILE A 76 3.81 25.13 18.67
C ILE A 76 4.45 25.42 17.31
N GLU A 77 4.84 24.37 16.61
CA GLU A 77 5.38 24.45 15.26
C GLU A 77 4.33 23.93 14.28
N LEU A 78 3.96 24.79 13.33
CA LEU A 78 3.05 24.43 12.24
C LEU A 78 3.89 24.13 11.01
N GLU A 79 3.75 22.92 10.49
CA GLU A 79 4.41 22.49 9.28
C GLU A 79 3.37 22.12 8.22
N GLN A 80 3.72 22.28 6.96
CA GLN A 80 2.88 21.97 5.83
C GLN A 80 3.61 21.00 4.91
N ILE A 81 3.04 19.82 4.73
CA ILE A 81 3.53 18.83 3.77
C ILE A 81 2.73 18.98 2.48
N SER A 82 3.41 19.06 1.34
CA SER A 82 2.77 19.11 0.01
C SER A 82 3.10 17.88 -0.80
N THR A 83 2.08 17.31 -1.44
CA THR A 83 2.22 16.16 -2.34
C THR A 83 1.70 16.52 -3.72
N PRO A 84 2.48 16.33 -4.79
CA PRO A 84 2.01 16.59 -6.15
C PRO A 84 0.97 15.57 -6.59
N THR A 85 0.12 15.97 -7.52
CA THR A 85 -0.87 15.10 -8.15
C THR A 85 -0.55 14.93 -9.63
N TYR A 86 -0.84 13.76 -10.15
CA TYR A 86 -0.54 13.34 -11.52
C TYR A 86 -1.83 13.08 -12.29
N LEU A 87 -1.86 13.52 -13.53
CA LEU A 87 -2.99 13.29 -14.41
C LEU A 87 -2.69 12.09 -15.31
N CYS A 88 -3.36 10.97 -15.02
CA CYS A 88 -3.29 9.74 -15.81
C CYS A 88 -4.30 9.80 -16.94
N ARG A 89 -3.85 9.60 -18.16
CA ARG A 89 -4.70 9.63 -19.35
C ARG A 89 -4.59 8.33 -20.12
N VAL A 90 -5.71 7.86 -20.58
CA VAL A 90 -5.78 6.71 -21.47
C VAL A 90 -6.81 6.99 -22.55
N ARG A 91 -6.52 6.55 -23.77
CA ARG A 91 -7.34 6.78 -24.95
C ARG A 91 -7.75 5.45 -25.57
N SER A 92 -8.98 5.37 -26.03
CA SER A 92 -9.46 4.29 -26.88
C SER A 92 -10.08 4.88 -28.15
N GLU A 93 -9.84 4.22 -29.26
CA GLU A 93 -10.37 4.58 -30.57
C GLU A 93 -10.99 3.34 -31.21
N TYR A 94 -12.20 3.45 -31.72
CA TYR A 94 -12.90 2.38 -32.44
C TYR A 94 -13.80 2.95 -33.52
N ASP A 95 -14.00 2.20 -34.57
CA ASP A 95 -14.86 2.61 -35.67
C ASP A 95 -16.20 1.84 -35.70
N HIS A 96 -17.04 2.21 -36.66
CA HIS A 96 -18.34 1.55 -36.86
C HIS A 96 -18.18 0.11 -37.35
N HIS A 97 -17.09 -0.23 -38.03
CA HIS A 97 -16.81 -1.59 -38.47
C HIS A 97 -16.45 -2.48 -37.28
N ASP A 98 -15.64 -1.97 -36.33
CA ASP A 98 -15.32 -2.67 -35.11
C ASP A 98 -16.56 -2.92 -34.26
N THR A 99 -17.45 -1.91 -34.17
CA THR A 99 -18.74 -2.03 -33.47
C THR A 99 -19.63 -3.07 -34.11
N ALA A 100 -19.74 -3.08 -35.45
CA ALA A 100 -20.53 -4.08 -36.17
C ALA A 100 -19.94 -5.49 -36.04
N ALA A 101 -18.62 -5.64 -36.12
CA ALA A 101 -17.95 -6.91 -35.95
C ALA A 101 -18.16 -7.45 -34.50
N ALA A 102 -17.96 -6.62 -33.50
CA ALA A 102 -18.17 -6.99 -32.10
C ALA A 102 -19.65 -7.35 -31.82
N GLY A 103 -20.59 -6.63 -32.41
CA GLY A 103 -22.02 -6.93 -32.30
C GLY A 103 -22.39 -8.31 -32.83
N ARG A 104 -21.72 -8.80 -33.89
CA ARG A 104 -21.91 -10.16 -34.40
C ARG A 104 -21.43 -11.24 -33.42
N TRP A 105 -20.49 -10.89 -32.54
CA TRP A 105 -19.95 -11.75 -31.47
C TRP A 105 -20.71 -11.59 -30.16
N GLY A 106 -21.69 -10.71 -30.07
CA GLY A 106 -22.41 -10.41 -28.84
C GLY A 106 -21.57 -9.62 -27.83
N VAL A 107 -20.47 -9.00 -28.26
CA VAL A 107 -19.58 -8.22 -27.38
C VAL A 107 -19.92 -6.73 -27.47
N ALA A 108 -20.16 -6.11 -26.32
CA ALA A 108 -20.32 -4.65 -26.21
C ALA A 108 -18.95 -3.98 -26.21
N ILE A 109 -18.42 -3.64 -27.40
CA ILE A 109 -17.05 -3.14 -27.58
C ILE A 109 -16.77 -1.87 -26.74
N THR A 110 -17.71 -0.97 -26.64
CA THR A 110 -17.62 0.26 -25.83
C THR A 110 -17.40 -0.05 -24.36
N GLN A 111 -18.17 -1.01 -23.82
CA GLN A 111 -18.01 -1.44 -22.42
C GLN A 111 -16.67 -2.13 -22.19
N ALA A 112 -16.22 -2.94 -23.16
CA ALA A 112 -14.93 -3.61 -23.08
C ALA A 112 -13.77 -2.59 -23.04
N TYR A 113 -13.81 -1.56 -23.89
CA TYR A 113 -12.80 -0.48 -23.86
C TYR A 113 -12.85 0.33 -22.57
N THR A 114 -14.05 0.68 -22.09
CA THR A 114 -14.19 1.40 -20.80
C THR A 114 -13.62 0.57 -19.64
N LEU A 115 -13.90 -0.73 -19.61
CA LEU A 115 -13.35 -1.63 -18.60
C LEU A 115 -11.81 -1.70 -18.68
N ALA A 116 -11.26 -1.85 -19.89
CA ALA A 116 -9.81 -1.90 -20.11
C ALA A 116 -9.13 -0.59 -19.70
N MET A 117 -9.72 0.57 -20.00
CA MET A 117 -9.19 1.87 -19.58
C MET A 117 -9.18 2.01 -18.06
N ARG A 118 -10.27 1.65 -17.38
CA ARG A 118 -10.35 1.69 -15.90
C ARG A 118 -9.36 0.74 -15.25
N GLN A 119 -9.17 -0.44 -15.82
CA GLN A 119 -8.21 -1.41 -15.35
C GLN A 119 -6.76 -0.92 -15.50
N GLY A 120 -6.44 -0.29 -16.64
CA GLY A 120 -5.13 0.35 -16.84
C GLY A 120 -4.88 1.49 -15.85
N GLN A 121 -5.89 2.31 -15.58
CA GLN A 121 -5.81 3.37 -14.57
C GLN A 121 -5.62 2.82 -13.16
N PHE A 122 -6.31 1.75 -12.81
CA PHE A 122 -6.15 1.08 -11.51
C PHE A 122 -4.73 0.50 -11.33
N GLN A 123 -4.18 -0.13 -12.37
CA GLN A 123 -2.79 -0.63 -12.34
C GLN A 123 -1.78 0.52 -12.20
N MET A 124 -2.02 1.63 -12.89
CA MET A 124 -1.19 2.82 -12.76
C MET A 124 -1.27 3.42 -11.36
N ALA A 125 -2.47 3.47 -10.76
CA ALA A 125 -2.67 3.91 -9.38
C ALA A 125 -1.89 3.06 -8.39
N ARG A 126 -1.95 1.74 -8.52
CA ARG A 126 -1.18 0.81 -7.69
C ARG A 126 0.32 1.07 -7.79
N THR A 127 0.81 1.25 -9.01
CA THR A 127 2.21 1.59 -9.24
C THR A 127 2.57 2.92 -8.58
N GLY A 128 1.73 3.94 -8.73
CA GLY A 128 1.92 5.24 -8.09
C GLY A 128 1.88 5.17 -6.56
N LEU A 129 1.05 4.29 -5.99
CA LEU A 129 0.99 4.10 -4.54
C LEU A 129 2.28 3.47 -3.98
N LEU A 130 2.77 2.40 -4.61
CA LEU A 130 3.92 1.63 -4.11
C LEU A 130 5.25 2.27 -4.48
N TYR A 131 5.43 2.64 -5.74
CA TYR A 131 6.72 3.11 -6.28
C TYR A 131 6.82 4.61 -6.42
N GLY A 132 5.69 5.32 -6.40
CA GLY A 132 5.59 6.74 -6.72
C GLY A 132 5.71 7.02 -8.22
N PHE A 133 5.25 8.19 -8.63
CA PHE A 133 5.46 8.68 -10.00
C PHE A 133 6.82 9.36 -10.15
N ASN A 134 7.36 9.90 -9.05
CA ASN A 134 8.70 10.46 -8.97
C ASN A 134 9.45 9.93 -7.74
N PRO A 135 10.04 8.73 -7.83
CA PRO A 135 10.73 8.09 -6.70
C PRO A 135 11.87 8.94 -6.11
N ALA A 136 12.54 9.75 -6.94
CA ALA A 136 13.64 10.61 -6.49
C ALA A 136 13.21 11.66 -5.44
N ASN A 137 11.93 12.01 -5.42
CA ASN A 137 11.37 12.94 -4.44
C ASN A 137 10.85 12.25 -3.16
N GLY A 138 11.10 10.94 -2.99
CA GLY A 138 10.59 10.17 -1.86
C GLY A 138 9.10 9.83 -1.98
N GLU A 139 8.56 9.85 -3.19
CA GLU A 139 7.18 9.43 -3.47
C GLU A 139 7.05 7.92 -3.52
N GLY A 140 5.88 7.43 -3.12
CA GLY A 140 5.58 6.00 -3.03
C GLY A 140 6.03 5.39 -1.71
N LEU A 141 5.38 4.31 -1.31
CA LEU A 141 5.65 3.68 -0.01
C LEU A 141 7.07 3.10 0.09
N LEU A 142 7.62 2.58 -1.01
CA LEU A 142 8.99 2.03 -1.04
C LEU A 142 10.09 3.10 -0.96
N ASN A 143 9.76 4.34 -1.31
CA ASN A 143 10.72 5.45 -1.35
C ASN A 143 10.42 6.52 -0.29
N ALA A 144 9.49 6.23 0.64
CA ALA A 144 9.02 7.20 1.62
C ALA A 144 10.18 7.72 2.48
N ASN A 145 10.35 9.03 2.50
CA ASN A 145 11.36 9.69 3.34
C ASN A 145 11.04 9.45 4.81
N GLY A 146 12.05 9.02 5.57
CA GLY A 146 11.91 8.71 6.99
C GLY A 146 11.38 7.30 7.30
N ALA A 147 11.02 6.50 6.29
CA ALA A 147 10.73 5.09 6.48
C ALA A 147 12.00 4.32 6.88
N THR A 148 11.86 3.32 7.72
CA THR A 148 12.99 2.48 8.14
C THR A 148 13.21 1.37 7.12
N SER A 149 14.41 1.30 6.55
CA SER A 149 14.81 0.18 5.68
C SER A 149 15.75 -0.76 6.44
N VAL A 150 15.47 -2.05 6.38
CA VAL A 150 16.24 -3.09 7.08
C VAL A 150 16.46 -4.26 6.12
N ASN A 151 17.66 -4.81 6.13
CA ASN A 151 17.93 -6.07 5.45
C ASN A 151 17.70 -7.23 6.41
N LEU A 152 17.24 -8.39 5.89
CA LEU A 152 17.18 -9.59 6.70
C LEU A 152 18.60 -9.93 7.18
N PRO A 153 18.86 -9.98 8.51
CA PRO A 153 20.18 -10.36 9.01
C PRO A 153 20.42 -11.85 8.78
N ALA A 154 21.67 -12.29 8.84
CA ALA A 154 21.97 -13.71 8.83
C ALA A 154 21.41 -14.37 10.10
N ASP A 155 20.93 -15.61 9.96
CA ASP A 155 20.50 -16.41 11.09
C ASP A 155 21.72 -16.99 11.89
N SER A 156 21.46 -17.80 12.91
CA SER A 156 22.52 -18.43 13.72
C SER A 156 23.41 -19.40 12.93
N SER A 157 22.93 -19.90 11.78
CA SER A 157 23.68 -20.78 10.88
C SER A 157 24.46 -19.99 9.81
N GLY A 158 24.22 -18.69 9.70
CA GLY A 158 24.78 -17.80 8.69
C GLY A 158 23.95 -17.66 7.43
N ASP A 159 22.76 -18.23 7.40
CA ASP A 159 21.86 -18.16 6.26
C ASP A 159 21.16 -16.78 6.19
N THR A 160 21.05 -16.26 4.96
CA THR A 160 20.39 -14.96 4.67
C THR A 160 19.19 -15.09 3.76
N THR A 161 18.93 -16.31 3.24
CA THR A 161 17.82 -16.56 2.30
C THR A 161 16.59 -17.06 3.02
N VAL A 162 15.41 -16.58 2.61
CA VAL A 162 14.14 -16.92 3.27
C VAL A 162 13.87 -18.44 3.30
N VAL A 163 14.30 -19.17 2.26
CA VAL A 163 14.04 -20.61 2.15
C VAL A 163 14.86 -21.43 3.13
N THR A 164 16.10 -21.04 3.43
CA THR A 164 17.00 -21.78 4.34
C THR A 164 17.02 -21.22 5.75
N TYR A 165 16.44 -20.06 5.96
CA TYR A 165 16.44 -19.35 7.23
C TYR A 165 15.74 -20.12 8.34
N ASP A 166 16.28 -20.06 9.56
CA ASP A 166 15.61 -20.65 10.73
C ASP A 166 14.26 -19.98 10.99
N ASN A 167 13.21 -20.81 11.01
CA ASN A 167 11.83 -20.33 11.06
C ASN A 167 11.48 -19.64 12.38
N GLY A 168 12.07 -20.09 13.49
CA GLY A 168 11.89 -19.47 14.80
C GLY A 168 12.52 -18.09 14.85
N GLN A 169 13.71 -17.95 14.28
CA GLN A 169 14.41 -16.66 14.18
C GLN A 169 13.70 -15.73 13.19
N MET A 170 13.12 -16.24 12.10
CA MET A 170 12.30 -15.46 11.17
C MET A 170 11.06 -14.88 11.86
N ALA A 171 10.33 -15.70 12.62
CA ALA A 171 9.17 -15.23 13.37
C ALA A 171 9.58 -14.16 14.42
N PHE A 172 10.68 -14.39 15.13
CA PHE A 172 11.21 -13.42 16.08
C PHE A 172 11.63 -12.11 15.39
N PHE A 173 12.25 -12.20 14.22
CA PHE A 173 12.63 -11.01 13.44
C PHE A 173 11.40 -10.19 13.05
N LEU A 174 10.35 -10.81 12.50
CA LEU A 174 9.11 -10.12 12.16
C LEU A 174 8.45 -9.45 13.37
N LEU A 175 8.36 -10.18 14.49
CA LEU A 175 7.83 -9.63 15.75
C LEU A 175 8.69 -8.48 16.28
N SER A 176 10.00 -8.54 16.13
CA SER A 176 10.91 -7.46 16.52
C SER A 176 10.68 -6.19 15.69
N GLN A 177 10.42 -6.32 14.38
CA GLN A 177 10.09 -5.18 13.53
C GLN A 177 8.74 -4.56 13.93
N ILE A 178 7.72 -5.38 14.21
CA ILE A 178 6.42 -4.91 14.71
C ILE A 178 6.57 -4.18 16.03
N SER A 179 7.32 -4.74 16.97
CA SER A 179 7.62 -4.10 18.26
C SER A 179 8.38 -2.78 18.07
N ALA A 180 9.34 -2.73 17.14
CA ALA A 180 10.06 -1.50 16.82
C ALA A 180 9.13 -0.41 16.24
N ILE A 181 8.14 -0.79 15.41
CA ILE A 181 7.12 0.14 14.91
C ILE A 181 6.30 0.69 16.09
N LYS A 182 5.80 -0.18 16.99
CA LYS A 182 5.07 0.25 18.19
C LYS A 182 5.88 1.24 19.03
N SER A 183 7.15 0.97 19.24
CA SER A 183 8.04 1.83 20.02
C SER A 183 8.26 3.19 19.36
N ARG A 184 8.54 3.21 18.03
CA ARG A 184 8.78 4.46 17.30
C ARG A 184 7.52 5.34 17.22
N THR A 185 6.36 4.74 17.13
CA THR A 185 5.08 5.45 17.05
C THR A 185 4.47 5.76 18.42
N ASN A 186 5.10 5.35 19.52
CA ASN A 186 4.56 5.40 20.87
C ASN A 186 3.19 4.70 21.01
N GLN A 187 2.97 3.66 20.19
CA GLN A 187 1.74 2.87 20.17
C GLN A 187 1.91 1.55 20.93
N LEU A 188 2.40 1.62 22.17
CA LEU A 188 2.71 0.45 23.00
C LEU A 188 1.48 -0.29 23.54
N GLY A 189 0.27 0.24 23.31
CA GLY A 189 -0.98 -0.40 23.72
C GLY A 189 -1.31 -1.66 22.92
N ILE A 190 -2.39 -2.33 23.33
CA ILE A 190 -3.01 -3.49 22.69
C ILE A 190 -4.02 -3.07 21.62
N GLY A 191 -4.49 -4.02 20.80
CA GLY A 191 -5.54 -3.78 19.82
C GLY A 191 -5.08 -2.98 18.60
N LYS A 192 -3.86 -3.20 18.13
CA LYS A 192 -3.30 -2.53 16.95
C LYS A 192 -3.42 -3.42 15.71
N LYS A 193 -3.61 -2.78 14.55
CA LYS A 193 -3.65 -3.45 13.26
C LYS A 193 -2.34 -3.29 12.54
N PHE A 194 -1.81 -4.40 12.02
CA PHE A 194 -0.60 -4.43 11.21
C PHE A 194 -0.91 -5.04 9.86
N VAL A 195 -0.27 -4.51 8.84
CA VAL A 195 -0.32 -5.06 7.48
C VAL A 195 1.09 -5.42 7.06
N ILE A 196 1.27 -6.65 6.59
CA ILE A 196 2.49 -7.12 5.95
C ILE A 196 2.18 -7.36 4.48
N LEU A 197 2.76 -6.54 3.63
CA LEU A 197 2.67 -6.65 2.19
C LEU A 197 3.95 -7.26 1.65
N MET A 198 3.83 -8.39 0.94
CA MET A 198 4.98 -9.15 0.45
C MET A 198 4.68 -9.89 -0.85
N PRO A 199 5.71 -10.32 -1.60
CA PRO A 199 5.53 -11.26 -2.69
C PRO A 199 4.93 -12.60 -2.23
N GLN A 200 4.09 -13.21 -3.07
CA GLN A 200 3.42 -14.47 -2.74
C GLN A 200 4.44 -15.58 -2.43
N ARG A 201 5.59 -15.62 -3.12
CA ARG A 201 6.64 -16.63 -2.89
C ARG A 201 7.21 -16.58 -1.47
N ILE A 202 7.37 -15.39 -0.88
CA ILE A 202 7.80 -15.22 0.52
C ILE A 202 6.68 -15.65 1.46
N GLY A 203 5.42 -15.29 1.17
CA GLY A 203 4.27 -15.70 1.98
C GLY A 203 4.13 -17.21 2.04
N VAL A 204 4.25 -17.90 0.90
CA VAL A 204 4.24 -19.38 0.85
C VAL A 204 5.37 -19.97 1.69
N ALA A 205 6.57 -19.39 1.65
CA ALA A 205 7.67 -19.84 2.50
C ALA A 205 7.34 -19.70 4.01
N PHE A 206 6.71 -18.59 4.39
CA PHE A 206 6.29 -18.38 5.79
C PHE A 206 5.17 -19.31 6.25
N GLU A 207 4.30 -19.74 5.36
CA GLU A 207 3.24 -20.70 5.65
C GLU A 207 3.75 -22.15 5.65
N TYR A 208 4.66 -22.48 4.74
CA TYR A 208 5.18 -23.84 4.59
C TYR A 208 6.22 -24.18 5.65
N ASN A 209 7.03 -23.22 6.03
CA ASN A 209 8.10 -23.43 6.98
C ASN A 209 7.55 -23.63 8.40
N VAL A 210 7.72 -24.82 8.93
CA VAL A 210 7.19 -25.22 10.24
C VAL A 210 8.20 -24.91 11.33
N VAL A 211 7.81 -24.08 12.28
CA VAL A 211 8.58 -23.86 13.51
C VAL A 211 8.41 -25.09 14.40
N GLN A 212 9.48 -25.84 14.58
CA GLN A 212 9.51 -26.91 15.59
C GLN A 212 9.70 -26.25 16.97
N LEU A 213 8.64 -26.18 17.76
CA LEU A 213 8.71 -25.77 19.15
C LEU A 213 9.36 -26.89 20.00
N VAL A 214 10.65 -27.13 19.75
CA VAL A 214 11.42 -28.20 20.39
C VAL A 214 12.06 -27.71 21.69
N GLN A 215 11.38 -26.99 22.53
CA GLN A 215 11.91 -26.85 23.89
C GLN A 215 10.79 -26.91 24.90
N PHE A 216 10.96 -27.90 25.77
CA PHE A 216 10.12 -28.32 26.89
C PHE A 216 9.00 -29.28 26.53
N GLN A 217 9.15 -30.46 27.02
CA GLN A 217 8.24 -31.59 27.12
C GLN A 217 6.81 -31.19 27.56
N ARG A 218 6.13 -30.36 26.78
CA ARG A 218 4.69 -30.22 26.85
C ARG A 218 4.09 -31.21 25.84
N VAL A 219 3.56 -32.24 26.34
CA VAL A 219 2.66 -33.17 25.62
C VAL A 219 1.57 -32.28 25.00
N GLY A 220 1.56 -32.12 23.67
CA GLY A 220 0.60 -31.31 22.95
C GLY A 220 1.13 -30.01 22.31
N ALA A 221 2.43 -29.76 22.34
CA ALA A 221 3.01 -28.66 21.57
C ALA A 221 2.91 -28.98 20.07
N GLY A 222 1.92 -28.38 19.39
CA GLY A 222 1.77 -28.49 17.95
C GLY A 222 2.87 -27.73 17.21
N SER A 223 3.17 -28.15 15.99
CA SER A 223 3.98 -27.36 15.07
C SER A 223 3.17 -26.16 14.55
N ALA A 224 3.74 -24.98 14.56
CA ALA A 224 3.15 -23.79 13.96
C ALA A 224 4.01 -23.32 12.79
N SER A 225 3.40 -22.79 11.73
CA SER A 225 4.15 -22.10 10.68
C SER A 225 4.69 -20.77 11.20
N THR A 226 5.69 -20.18 10.52
CA THR A 226 6.21 -18.85 10.86
C THR A 226 5.09 -17.82 10.92
N ALA A 227 4.23 -17.79 9.90
CA ALA A 227 3.07 -16.90 9.87
C ALA A 227 2.08 -17.17 10.99
N GLY A 228 1.81 -18.46 11.29
CA GLY A 228 0.93 -18.88 12.38
C GLY A 228 1.46 -18.48 13.75
N LEU A 229 2.77 -18.60 14.00
CA LEU A 229 3.39 -18.17 15.25
C LEU A 229 3.31 -16.66 15.45
N VAL A 230 3.63 -15.89 14.42
CA VAL A 230 3.52 -14.41 14.46
C VAL A 230 2.09 -13.99 14.75
N LYS A 231 1.12 -14.60 14.05
CA LYS A 231 -0.31 -14.35 14.27
C LYS A 231 -0.74 -14.66 15.70
N HIS A 232 -0.38 -15.83 16.22
CA HIS A 232 -0.75 -16.24 17.58
C HIS A 232 -0.19 -15.30 18.66
N VAL A 233 1.08 -14.91 18.55
CA VAL A 233 1.70 -13.98 19.51
C VAL A 233 1.06 -12.60 19.47
N LEU A 234 0.61 -12.14 18.30
CA LEU A 234 -0.07 -10.85 18.17
C LEU A 234 -1.52 -10.93 18.68
N GLU A 235 -2.24 -12.00 18.39
CA GLU A 235 -3.59 -12.23 18.90
C GLU A 235 -3.64 -12.33 20.43
N ASP A 236 -2.61 -12.89 21.07
CA ASP A 236 -2.47 -12.88 22.53
C ASP A 236 -2.38 -11.47 23.13
N ASN A 237 -2.01 -10.48 22.33
CA ASN A 237 -1.98 -9.06 22.68
C ASN A 237 -3.17 -8.28 22.11
N ASP A 238 -4.22 -8.94 21.63
CA ASP A 238 -5.37 -8.35 20.90
C ASP A 238 -4.96 -7.56 19.64
N ASP A 239 -3.77 -7.79 19.10
CA ASP A 239 -3.31 -7.16 17.85
C ASP A 239 -3.76 -7.98 16.65
N GLU A 240 -4.15 -7.31 15.58
CA GLU A 240 -4.53 -7.94 14.32
C GLU A 240 -3.41 -7.84 13.28
N ILE A 241 -3.20 -8.89 12.50
CA ILE A 241 -2.26 -8.91 11.40
C ILE A 241 -2.96 -9.32 10.10
N PHE A 242 -2.71 -8.56 9.03
CA PHE A 242 -3.19 -8.83 7.69
C PHE A 242 -2.02 -9.12 6.76
N TRP A 243 -2.07 -10.28 6.12
CA TRP A 243 -1.10 -10.69 5.12
C TRP A 243 -1.64 -10.35 3.74
N VAL A 244 -0.93 -9.54 3.00
CA VAL A 244 -1.32 -9.10 1.66
C VAL A 244 -0.20 -9.44 0.69
N TYR A 245 -0.57 -10.00 -0.45
CA TYR A 245 0.39 -10.48 -1.43
C TYR A 245 0.41 -9.57 -2.66
N ASP A 246 1.62 -9.18 -3.08
CA ASP A 246 1.83 -8.41 -4.30
C ASP A 246 3.17 -8.79 -4.94
N ASP A 247 3.13 -9.55 -6.03
CA ASP A 247 4.34 -10.03 -6.71
C ASP A 247 5.11 -8.92 -7.44
N THR A 248 4.57 -7.72 -7.54
CA THR A 248 5.34 -6.58 -8.08
C THR A 248 6.50 -6.15 -7.17
N LEU A 249 6.49 -6.58 -5.90
CA LEU A 249 7.55 -6.31 -4.93
C LEU A 249 8.78 -7.22 -5.10
N ILE A 250 8.73 -8.18 -6.04
CA ILE A 250 9.88 -9.04 -6.37
C ILE A 250 11.01 -8.17 -6.92
N GLY A 251 12.19 -8.29 -6.31
CA GLY A 251 13.39 -7.58 -6.75
C GLY A 251 13.40 -6.06 -6.43
N GLN A 252 12.46 -5.56 -5.65
CA GLN A 252 12.33 -4.13 -5.32
C GLN A 252 12.99 -3.74 -3.99
N GLY A 253 13.56 -4.69 -3.28
CA GLY A 253 14.34 -4.43 -2.07
C GLY A 253 15.79 -4.04 -2.38
N ALA A 254 16.53 -3.72 -1.34
CA ALA A 254 17.95 -3.38 -1.45
C ALA A 254 18.75 -4.53 -2.08
N GLY A 255 19.63 -4.20 -3.02
CA GLY A 255 20.46 -5.18 -3.71
C GLY A 255 19.73 -6.11 -4.69
N GLY A 256 18.50 -5.77 -5.10
CA GLY A 256 17.69 -6.61 -5.98
C GLY A 256 16.95 -7.73 -5.23
N ASN A 257 16.92 -7.70 -3.93
CA ASN A 257 16.14 -8.58 -3.07
C ASN A 257 14.64 -8.26 -3.16
N ASP A 258 13.81 -9.10 -2.60
CA ASP A 258 12.38 -8.83 -2.51
C ASP A 258 12.09 -7.79 -1.41
N ALA A 259 11.16 -6.90 -1.68
CA ALA A 259 10.69 -5.96 -0.68
C ALA A 259 9.51 -6.54 0.09
N VAL A 260 9.56 -6.44 1.40
CA VAL A 260 8.45 -6.73 2.32
C VAL A 260 8.16 -5.46 3.10
N ILE A 261 6.93 -5.00 3.05
CA ILE A 261 6.49 -3.78 3.73
C ILE A 261 5.71 -4.17 4.97
N ILE A 262 6.19 -3.75 6.14
CA ILE A 262 5.49 -3.91 7.42
C ILE A 262 5.02 -2.53 7.85
N THR A 263 3.73 -2.37 8.05
CA THR A 263 3.17 -1.07 8.40
C THR A 263 1.99 -1.18 9.35
N MET A 264 1.75 -0.09 10.06
CA MET A 264 0.55 0.14 10.83
C MET A 264 -0.33 1.11 10.02
N PRO A 265 -1.42 0.64 9.38
CA PRO A 265 -2.25 1.48 8.53
C PRO A 265 -3.01 2.55 9.32
N GLU A 266 -3.32 2.27 10.57
CA GLU A 266 -4.01 3.19 11.46
C GLU A 266 -3.12 3.51 12.67
N VAL A 267 -2.70 4.74 12.78
CA VAL A 267 -1.99 5.23 13.97
C VAL A 267 -2.99 5.98 14.84
N THR A 268 -3.47 5.30 15.85
CA THR A 268 -4.43 5.89 16.81
C THR A 268 -3.75 6.90 17.73
N LYS A 269 -4.53 7.77 18.34
CA LYS A 269 -4.04 8.68 19.37
C LYS A 269 -3.32 7.92 20.48
N PRO A 270 -2.25 8.48 21.07
CA PRO A 270 -1.58 7.84 22.19
C PRO A 270 -2.57 7.51 23.30
N GLN A 271 -2.66 6.25 23.69
CA GLN A 271 -3.47 5.81 24.81
C GLN A 271 -2.69 6.02 26.10
N GLY A 272 -3.39 6.40 27.17
CA GLY A 272 -2.81 6.53 28.50
C GLY A 272 -2.30 7.92 28.86
N MET A 273 -2.48 8.92 28.03
CA MET A 273 -2.34 10.31 28.44
C MET A 273 -3.69 10.86 28.90
N GLU A 274 -3.72 11.56 30.03
CA GLU A 274 -4.89 12.30 30.54
C GLU A 274 -5.21 13.52 29.67
N TRP A 275 -5.10 13.36 28.37
CA TRP A 275 -5.44 14.42 27.43
C TRP A 275 -6.94 14.42 27.19
N ASN A 276 -7.52 15.60 27.21
CA ASN A 276 -8.87 15.77 26.76
C ASN A 276 -8.94 15.49 25.25
N THR A 277 -9.18 14.22 24.88
CA THR A 277 -9.25 13.75 23.51
C THR A 277 -10.24 14.54 22.66
N ASN A 278 -11.28 15.13 23.30
CA ASN A 278 -12.28 15.95 22.62
C ASN A 278 -11.72 17.31 22.16
N GLU A 279 -10.81 17.91 22.93
CA GLU A 279 -10.18 19.17 22.51
C GLU A 279 -9.13 18.96 21.42
N PHE A 280 -8.38 17.86 21.51
CA PHE A 280 -7.42 17.49 20.46
C PHE A 280 -8.13 17.14 19.14
N ALA A 281 -9.28 16.46 19.20
CA ALA A 281 -10.11 16.18 18.03
C ALA A 281 -10.68 17.44 17.37
N LYS A 282 -10.85 18.53 18.10
CA LYS A 282 -11.25 19.84 17.53
C LYS A 282 -10.11 20.51 16.77
N LEU A 283 -8.86 20.32 17.19
CA LEU A 283 -7.68 20.87 16.53
C LEU A 283 -7.32 20.11 15.25
N ALA A 284 -7.52 18.79 15.23
CA ALA A 284 -7.17 17.92 14.11
C ALA A 284 -8.32 16.94 13.80
N PRO A 285 -9.44 17.41 13.25
CA PRO A 285 -10.54 16.52 12.91
C PRO A 285 -10.18 15.64 11.72
N GLY A 286 -10.22 14.33 11.89
CA GLY A 286 -10.32 13.35 10.80
C GLY A 286 -9.03 12.76 10.25
N ILE A 287 -7.82 13.25 10.59
CA ILE A 287 -6.55 12.73 10.07
C ILE A 287 -5.91 11.69 11.00
N ASP A 288 -6.45 11.48 12.18
CA ASP A 288 -5.80 10.73 13.26
C ASP A 288 -5.76 9.21 13.08
N ALA A 289 -6.55 8.66 12.16
CA ALA A 289 -6.70 7.21 12.08
C ALA A 289 -5.92 6.56 10.94
N CYS A 290 -5.71 7.25 9.81
CA CYS A 290 -5.06 6.65 8.65
C CYS A 290 -3.62 7.14 8.49
N ASN A 291 -2.68 6.20 8.46
CA ASN A 291 -1.27 6.53 8.26
C ASN A 291 -0.88 6.55 6.78
N LEU A 292 -1.41 5.63 5.99
CA LEU A 292 -1.09 5.51 4.57
C LEU A 292 -2.20 6.15 3.74
N MET A 293 -1.84 7.16 2.99
CA MET A 293 -2.79 8.00 2.29
C MET A 293 -2.50 8.12 0.81
N TYR A 294 -3.55 8.39 0.07
CA TYR A 294 -3.52 8.83 -1.31
C TYR A 294 -4.72 9.76 -1.55
N CYS A 295 -4.69 10.49 -2.64
CA CYS A 295 -5.79 11.32 -3.09
C CYS A 295 -6.09 10.98 -4.55
N ASP A 296 -7.37 10.91 -4.91
CA ASP A 296 -7.78 10.67 -6.27
C ASP A 296 -9.04 11.47 -6.65
N MET A 297 -9.36 11.45 -7.92
CA MET A 297 -10.69 11.86 -8.40
C MET A 297 -11.69 10.74 -8.08
N ALA A 298 -12.86 11.09 -7.57
CA ALA A 298 -13.92 10.15 -7.22
C ALA A 298 -14.33 9.22 -8.39
N ALA A 299 -14.19 9.69 -9.62
CA ALA A 299 -14.38 8.91 -10.84
C ALA A 299 -13.52 9.48 -11.96
N PRO A 300 -13.02 8.65 -12.90
CA PRO A 300 -12.40 9.13 -14.12
C PRO A 300 -13.36 9.99 -14.94
N ARG A 301 -12.83 11.05 -15.52
CA ARG A 301 -13.56 11.88 -16.46
C ARG A 301 -13.43 11.27 -17.85
N GLU A 302 -14.53 10.93 -18.46
CA GLU A 302 -14.58 10.41 -19.84
C GLU A 302 -15.03 11.51 -20.80
N ILE A 303 -14.27 11.70 -21.87
CA ILE A 303 -14.56 12.66 -22.95
C ILE A 303 -14.61 11.86 -24.24
N THR A 304 -15.78 11.83 -24.87
CA THR A 304 -15.98 11.14 -26.14
C THR A 304 -16.14 12.16 -27.24
N ALA A 305 -15.38 12.01 -28.32
CA ALA A 305 -15.46 12.86 -29.51
C ALA A 305 -15.58 12.02 -30.79
N PRO A 306 -16.44 12.40 -31.70
CA PRO A 306 -16.48 11.78 -33.01
C PRO A 306 -15.26 12.22 -33.84
N LEU A 307 -14.66 11.28 -34.56
CA LEU A 307 -13.59 11.52 -35.51
C LEU A 307 -14.10 11.50 -36.94
N ALA A 308 -13.33 12.09 -37.84
CA ALA A 308 -13.59 12.00 -39.28
C ALA A 308 -13.61 10.52 -39.74
N GLY A 309 -14.58 10.13 -40.55
CA GLY A 309 -14.73 8.74 -41.02
C GLY A 309 -15.60 7.84 -40.13
N GLY A 310 -16.29 8.40 -39.13
CA GLY A 310 -17.23 7.65 -38.29
C GLY A 310 -16.59 6.87 -37.14
N ALA A 311 -15.31 7.10 -36.86
CA ALA A 311 -14.64 6.59 -35.67
C ALA A 311 -15.02 7.41 -34.44
N THR A 312 -14.98 6.78 -33.31
CA THR A 312 -15.19 7.41 -31.98
C THR A 312 -13.92 7.36 -31.19
N ASP A 313 -13.52 8.51 -30.65
CA ASP A 313 -12.38 8.65 -29.74
C ASP A 313 -12.91 8.88 -28.33
N THR A 314 -12.46 8.06 -27.39
CA THR A 314 -12.80 8.22 -25.98
C THR A 314 -11.52 8.41 -25.19
N LEU A 315 -11.38 9.55 -24.54
CA LEU A 315 -10.29 9.89 -23.61
C LEU A 315 -10.82 9.74 -22.18
N SER A 316 -10.14 8.95 -21.37
CA SER A 316 -10.38 8.86 -19.93
C SER A 316 -9.24 9.55 -19.19
N GLU A 317 -9.57 10.51 -18.33
CA GLU A 317 -8.66 11.28 -17.50
C GLU A 317 -8.93 10.99 -16.03
N TRP A 318 -7.90 10.66 -15.28
CA TRP A 318 -7.98 10.45 -13.85
C TRP A 318 -6.78 11.08 -13.15
N ARG A 319 -7.06 11.89 -12.13
CA ARG A 319 -6.02 12.54 -11.34
C ARG A 319 -5.84 11.79 -10.02
N ILE A 320 -4.59 11.49 -9.70
CA ILE A 320 -4.20 10.75 -8.51
C ILE A 320 -2.90 11.30 -7.94
N SER A 321 -2.72 11.20 -6.64
CA SER A 321 -1.43 11.42 -5.98
C SER A 321 -0.64 10.11 -5.87
N SER A 322 0.67 10.20 -5.64
CA SER A 322 1.44 9.07 -5.14
C SER A 322 0.96 8.67 -3.74
N GLY A 323 1.23 7.42 -3.33
CA GLY A 323 1.04 7.01 -1.95
C GLY A 323 2.09 7.66 -1.05
N TRP A 324 1.69 8.09 0.13
CA TRP A 324 2.62 8.59 1.13
C TRP A 324 2.17 8.26 2.55
N PRO A 325 3.10 7.97 3.48
CA PRO A 325 2.78 7.83 4.88
C PRO A 325 2.75 9.22 5.54
N ILE A 326 1.78 9.47 6.41
CA ILE A 326 1.79 10.65 7.28
C ILE A 326 2.87 10.51 8.35
N ARG A 327 3.00 9.29 8.88
CA ARG A 327 4.00 8.94 9.88
C ARG A 327 4.91 7.85 9.32
N PRO A 328 6.01 8.23 8.68
CA PRO A 328 6.93 7.27 8.08
C PRO A 328 7.59 6.33 9.11
N GLU A 329 7.64 6.72 10.37
CA GLU A 329 8.09 5.86 11.47
C GLU A 329 7.23 4.61 11.69
N ALA A 330 5.96 4.62 11.23
CA ALA A 330 5.07 3.47 11.26
C ALA A 330 5.26 2.51 10.08
N LEU A 331 6.25 2.79 9.22
CA LEU A 331 6.56 2.01 8.03
C LEU A 331 7.97 1.42 8.15
N THR A 332 8.09 0.12 7.91
CA THR A 332 9.38 -0.58 7.78
C THR A 332 9.41 -1.33 6.46
N ILE A 333 10.46 -1.11 5.70
CA ILE A 333 10.74 -1.82 4.45
C ILE A 333 11.82 -2.83 4.74
N VAL A 334 11.51 -4.11 4.59
CA VAL A 334 12.48 -5.20 4.80
C VAL A 334 12.89 -5.76 3.45
N SER A 335 14.18 -5.85 3.22
CA SER A 335 14.73 -6.49 2.02
C SER A 335 15.10 -7.93 2.36
N MET A 336 14.50 -8.89 1.67
CA MET A 336 14.66 -10.32 1.90
C MET A 336 15.12 -11.01 0.62
N GLN A 337 16.20 -11.76 0.69
CA GLN A 337 16.64 -12.63 -0.39
C GLN A 337 15.82 -13.91 -0.37
N TYR A 338 15.14 -14.27 -1.47
CA TYR A 338 14.32 -15.46 -1.51
C TYR A 338 15.16 -16.76 -1.54
N GLN A 339 16.15 -16.83 -2.47
CA GLN A 339 17.10 -17.92 -2.66
C GLN A 339 18.51 -17.38 -2.87
#